data_c2398bac533294a581185ae028809868
#
_entry.id   c2398bac533294a581185ae028809868
#
_cell.length_a   1.000
_cell.length_b   1.000
_cell.length_c   1.000
_cell.angle_alpha   90.00
_cell.angle_beta   90.00
_cell.angle_gamma   90.00
#
_symmetry.space_group_name_H-M   'P 1'
#
loop_
_entity.id
_entity.type
_entity.pdbx_description
1 polymer ?
#
loop_
_entity_poly.entity_id
_entity_poly.type
_entity_poly.pdbx_seq_one_letter_code
_entity_poly.pdbx_strand_id
1 'polypeptide(L)'
;MLNWLVVGIGDITTKRVLPAILTEPRSRLVGIVTRDPLKAERYSVPGWADLTEALAASDADAVYVATPVFLHAPQTIACLRTGKHVLCEKPMALDYAEASSMQTAAEETGRRLGIAYYRRTYPKVDRARQLIEAGAVGRPVYAEATAHDWFAAVDGFRGWITDPKRAGAGPLYDIASHRIDLMNYVFGKPARATGQVSTLVHPFAVEDNATVLIEYDSGVRACVDVRWHSRVPRDEFRVRGTNGEMDLTPLNGPALVYPGGREDLPTHKNLHYPCVSNFVSAVLENEPLLSTGASALWTAWVTEQVIRR
;
A
#
# COMPACT_ATOMS: atom_id res chain seq x y z
N MET A 1 -5.77 -4.50 24.26
CA MET A 1 -5.50 -3.19 23.61
C MET A 1 -4.13 -3.28 22.99
N LEU A 2 -3.94 -2.78 21.77
CA LEU A 2 -2.67 -2.83 21.04
C LEU A 2 -1.91 -1.52 21.22
N ASN A 3 -0.71 -1.59 21.75
CA ASN A 3 0.16 -0.43 21.97
C ASN A 3 0.99 -0.17 20.70
N TRP A 4 0.87 1.04 20.15
CA TRP A 4 1.53 1.43 18.91
C TRP A 4 2.71 2.37 19.13
N LEU A 5 3.86 2.02 18.55
CA LEU A 5 4.94 2.95 18.25
C LEU A 5 4.83 3.37 16.77
N VAL A 6 4.89 4.66 16.49
CA VAL A 6 4.83 5.19 15.12
C VAL A 6 6.19 5.72 14.71
N VAL A 7 6.73 5.23 13.59
CA VAL A 7 8.06 5.60 13.07
C VAL A 7 7.90 6.45 11.82
N GLY A 8 8.28 7.72 11.94
CA GLY A 8 8.14 8.72 10.88
C GLY A 8 6.86 9.56 11.00
N ILE A 9 7.03 10.88 11.11
CA ILE A 9 5.94 11.86 11.06
C ILE A 9 6.04 12.66 9.76
N GLY A 10 5.30 12.19 8.76
CA GLY A 10 5.08 12.87 7.49
C GLY A 10 3.62 13.27 7.31
N ASP A 11 3.26 13.66 6.10
CA ASP A 11 1.89 14.06 5.74
C ASP A 11 0.89 12.92 5.94
N ILE A 12 1.21 11.73 5.44
CA ILE A 12 0.34 10.56 5.56
C ILE A 12 0.12 10.17 7.03
N THR A 13 1.17 10.23 7.83
CA THR A 13 1.11 9.91 9.25
C THR A 13 0.20 10.89 9.99
N THR A 14 0.39 12.19 9.76
CA THR A 14 -0.39 13.24 10.44
C THR A 14 -1.85 13.26 9.99
N LYS A 15 -2.11 13.09 8.69
CA LYS A 15 -3.48 13.20 8.13
C LYS A 15 -4.29 11.91 8.23
N ARG A 16 -3.66 10.75 8.30
CA ARG A 16 -4.33 9.45 8.17
C ARG A 16 -3.98 8.46 9.28
N VAL A 17 -2.70 8.14 9.47
CA VAL A 17 -2.25 7.05 10.34
C VAL A 17 -2.53 7.35 11.81
N LEU A 18 -2.02 8.47 12.33
CA LEU A 18 -2.25 8.85 13.72
C LEU A 18 -3.74 9.02 14.03
N PRO A 19 -4.56 9.73 13.21
CA PRO A 19 -6.00 9.75 13.43
C PRO A 19 -6.65 8.36 13.40
N ALA A 20 -6.17 7.42 12.57
CA ALA A 20 -6.71 6.06 12.56
C ALA A 20 -6.38 5.31 13.85
N ILE A 21 -5.13 5.36 14.31
CA ILE A 21 -4.69 4.73 15.56
C ILE A 21 -5.44 5.32 16.77
N LEU A 22 -5.56 6.64 16.83
CA LEU A 22 -6.20 7.35 17.95
C LEU A 22 -7.73 7.16 18.02
N THR A 23 -8.38 6.79 16.91
CA THR A 23 -9.82 6.54 16.85
C THR A 23 -10.20 5.07 16.88
N GLU A 24 -9.25 4.16 16.67
CA GLU A 24 -9.49 2.73 16.79
C GLU A 24 -9.56 2.33 18.28
N PRO A 25 -10.69 1.82 18.78
CA PRO A 25 -10.94 1.72 20.23
C PRO A 25 -10.06 0.70 20.97
N ARG A 26 -9.42 -0.22 20.26
CA ARG A 26 -8.50 -1.24 20.82
C ARG A 26 -7.04 -0.83 20.67
N SER A 27 -6.77 0.40 20.20
CA SER A 27 -5.44 0.93 19.94
C SER A 27 -5.03 1.99 20.97
N ARG A 28 -3.75 2.04 21.31
CA ARG A 28 -3.14 3.09 22.11
C ARG A 28 -1.82 3.52 21.50
N LEU A 29 -1.64 4.80 21.23
CA LEU A 29 -0.35 5.35 20.86
C LEU A 29 0.53 5.45 22.11
N VAL A 30 1.71 4.83 22.10
CA VAL A 30 2.64 4.84 23.24
C VAL A 30 3.94 5.58 22.94
N GLY A 31 4.18 5.97 21.68
CA GLY A 31 5.38 6.73 21.35
C GLY A 31 5.54 7.00 19.87
N ILE A 32 6.47 7.89 19.56
CA ILE A 32 6.75 8.32 18.18
C ILE A 32 8.28 8.39 17.99
N VAL A 33 8.76 7.81 16.89
CA VAL A 33 10.15 7.96 16.43
C VAL A 33 10.19 8.94 15.27
N THR A 34 10.92 10.03 15.42
CA THR A 34 11.05 11.09 14.42
C THR A 34 12.34 11.87 14.63
N ARG A 35 12.91 12.44 13.54
CA ARG A 35 14.12 13.28 13.60
C ARG A 35 13.97 14.51 14.50
N ASP A 36 12.75 14.92 14.79
CA ASP A 36 12.41 16.00 15.71
C ASP A 36 11.43 15.44 16.76
N PRO A 37 11.97 14.95 17.91
CA PRO A 37 11.15 14.33 18.97
C PRO A 37 10.07 15.26 19.54
N LEU A 38 10.26 16.59 19.49
CA LEU A 38 9.27 17.56 19.97
C LEU A 38 7.92 17.47 19.23
N LYS A 39 7.92 16.89 18.03
CA LYS A 39 6.66 16.61 17.30
C LYS A 39 5.76 15.64 18.04
N ALA A 40 6.30 14.78 18.89
CA ALA A 40 5.54 13.81 19.68
C ALA A 40 4.73 14.47 20.80
N GLU A 41 5.15 15.64 21.29
CA GLU A 41 4.46 16.40 22.35
C GLU A 41 3.01 16.73 22.00
N ARG A 42 2.74 16.97 20.71
CA ARG A 42 1.37 17.22 20.20
C ARG A 42 0.40 16.06 20.45
N TYR A 43 0.94 14.87 20.68
CA TYR A 43 0.18 13.64 20.91
C TYR A 43 0.27 13.16 22.36
N SER A 44 0.95 13.93 23.23
CA SER A 44 1.15 13.63 24.66
C SER A 44 1.80 12.25 24.89
N VAL A 45 2.76 11.88 24.04
CA VAL A 45 3.53 10.63 24.14
C VAL A 45 5.03 10.92 24.05
N PRO A 46 5.89 10.01 24.56
CA PRO A 46 7.32 10.09 24.39
C PRO A 46 7.74 10.15 22.92
N GLY A 47 8.79 10.91 22.63
CA GLY A 47 9.42 11.02 21.32
C GLY A 47 10.89 10.60 21.36
N TRP A 48 11.34 9.88 20.33
CA TRP A 48 12.74 9.46 20.16
C TRP A 48 13.25 9.83 18.78
N ALA A 49 14.56 10.13 18.69
CA ALA A 49 15.24 10.29 17.42
C ALA A 49 15.77 8.95 16.86
N ASP A 50 16.06 8.00 17.75
CA ASP A 50 16.59 6.68 17.43
C ASP A 50 15.53 5.57 17.63
N LEU A 51 15.45 4.65 16.66
CA LEU A 51 14.50 3.54 16.70
C LEU A 51 14.89 2.50 17.75
N THR A 52 16.18 2.24 17.94
CA THR A 52 16.65 1.22 18.87
C THR A 52 16.35 1.63 20.32
N GLU A 53 16.58 2.90 20.64
CA GLU A 53 16.20 3.48 21.93
C GLU A 53 14.69 3.38 22.17
N ALA A 54 13.88 3.74 21.17
CA ALA A 54 12.43 3.67 21.27
C ALA A 54 11.92 2.25 21.48
N LEU A 55 12.48 1.26 20.76
CA LEU A 55 12.10 -0.15 20.89
C LEU A 55 12.46 -0.72 22.27
N ALA A 56 13.56 -0.26 22.87
CA ALA A 56 13.99 -0.67 24.21
C ALA A 56 13.18 0.03 25.33
N ALA A 57 12.77 1.27 25.13
CA ALA A 57 12.13 2.09 26.15
C ALA A 57 10.59 2.04 26.15
N SER A 58 9.96 1.64 25.02
CA SER A 58 8.51 1.61 24.90
C SER A 58 7.92 0.24 25.19
N ASP A 59 6.69 0.22 25.70
CA ASP A 59 5.85 -0.96 25.88
C ASP A 59 5.02 -1.29 24.59
N ALA A 60 5.51 -0.91 23.43
CA ALA A 60 4.82 -1.15 22.17
C ALA A 60 4.68 -2.64 21.86
N ASP A 61 3.48 -3.04 21.40
CA ASP A 61 3.21 -4.38 20.85
C ASP A 61 3.39 -4.39 19.33
N ALA A 62 3.09 -3.25 18.69
CA ALA A 62 3.13 -3.07 17.25
C ALA A 62 3.80 -1.76 16.86
N VAL A 63 4.41 -1.77 15.67
CA VAL A 63 5.06 -0.59 15.09
C VAL A 63 4.41 -0.25 13.75
N TYR A 64 4.05 1.03 13.56
CA TYR A 64 3.68 1.56 12.26
C TYR A 64 4.89 2.25 11.63
N VAL A 65 5.40 1.72 10.51
CA VAL A 65 6.55 2.29 9.79
C VAL A 65 6.04 3.17 8.64
N ALA A 66 6.29 4.48 8.71
CA ALA A 66 5.85 5.49 7.74
C ALA A 66 6.99 6.46 7.34
N THR A 67 8.17 5.93 7.22
CA THR A 67 9.37 6.64 6.75
C THR A 67 9.44 6.65 5.21
N PRO A 68 10.42 7.31 4.58
CA PRO A 68 10.73 7.08 3.17
C PRO A 68 11.10 5.63 2.88
N VAL A 69 10.79 5.16 1.66
CA VAL A 69 10.85 3.74 1.27
C VAL A 69 12.16 3.04 1.59
N PHE A 70 13.31 3.71 1.39
CA PHE A 70 14.64 3.13 1.66
C PHE A 70 14.88 2.75 3.13
N LEU A 71 14.04 3.22 4.05
CA LEU A 71 14.08 2.88 5.47
C LEU A 71 13.07 1.79 5.86
N HIS A 72 12.14 1.42 4.97
CA HIS A 72 11.11 0.44 5.28
C HIS A 72 11.70 -0.90 5.69
N ALA A 73 12.58 -1.47 4.87
CA ALA A 73 13.16 -2.79 5.13
C ALA A 73 14.02 -2.82 6.41
N PRO A 74 15.03 -1.99 6.59
CA PRO A 74 15.86 -2.05 7.79
C PRO A 74 15.07 -1.80 9.08
N GLN A 75 14.12 -0.85 9.08
CA GLN A 75 13.32 -0.54 10.26
C GLN A 75 12.30 -1.64 10.57
N THR A 76 11.62 -2.17 9.55
CA THR A 76 10.67 -3.27 9.72
C THR A 76 11.36 -4.52 10.28
N ILE A 77 12.52 -4.90 9.72
CA ILE A 77 13.28 -6.06 10.17
C ILE A 77 13.75 -5.87 11.63
N ALA A 78 14.23 -4.68 11.99
CA ALA A 78 14.63 -4.37 13.36
C ALA A 78 13.44 -4.51 14.33
N CYS A 79 12.25 -3.99 13.98
CA CYS A 79 11.05 -4.11 14.79
C CYS A 79 10.59 -5.57 14.95
N LEU A 80 10.56 -6.35 13.87
CA LEU A 80 10.18 -7.75 13.90
C LEU A 80 11.12 -8.57 14.80
N ARG A 81 12.43 -8.37 14.66
CA ARG A 81 13.47 -9.05 15.47
C ARG A 81 13.42 -8.72 16.96
N THR A 82 12.86 -7.55 17.32
CA THR A 82 12.60 -7.21 18.72
C THR A 82 11.22 -7.70 19.21
N GLY A 83 10.56 -8.55 18.43
CA GLY A 83 9.31 -9.20 18.80
C GLY A 83 8.05 -8.34 18.61
N LYS A 84 8.14 -7.23 17.84
CA LYS A 84 6.99 -6.37 17.56
C LYS A 84 6.28 -6.80 16.28
N HIS A 85 4.95 -6.67 16.23
CA HIS A 85 4.18 -6.75 15.00
C HIS A 85 4.41 -5.47 14.18
N VAL A 86 4.36 -5.54 12.84
CA VAL A 86 4.64 -4.36 12.01
C VAL A 86 3.56 -4.15 10.94
N LEU A 87 3.04 -2.93 10.86
CA LEU A 87 2.29 -2.41 9.72
C LEU A 87 3.17 -1.35 9.01
N CYS A 88 3.65 -1.67 7.81
CA CYS A 88 4.54 -0.80 7.06
C CYS A 88 3.81 -0.09 5.92
N GLU A 89 4.14 1.18 5.67
CA GLU A 89 3.65 1.89 4.49
C GLU A 89 4.09 1.23 3.18
N LYS A 90 3.31 1.52 2.17
CA LYS A 90 3.59 1.09 0.78
C LYS A 90 4.52 2.11 0.06
N PRO A 91 5.27 1.71 -0.98
CA PRO A 91 5.53 0.33 -1.35
C PRO A 91 6.35 -0.38 -0.26
N MET A 92 6.34 -1.72 -0.27
CA MET A 92 6.92 -2.51 0.81
C MET A 92 8.41 -2.20 1.03
N ALA A 93 9.20 -2.09 -0.04
CA ALA A 93 10.64 -1.85 -0.01
C ALA A 93 11.12 -1.23 -1.33
N LEU A 94 12.44 -0.97 -1.46
CA LEU A 94 13.05 -0.47 -2.69
C LEU A 94 13.10 -1.52 -3.80
N ASP A 95 13.20 -2.81 -3.46
CA ASP A 95 13.25 -3.91 -4.40
C ASP A 95 12.65 -5.20 -3.81
N TYR A 96 12.61 -6.25 -4.62
CA TYR A 96 12.07 -7.54 -4.21
C TYR A 96 12.94 -8.24 -3.17
N ALA A 97 14.26 -8.08 -3.20
CA ALA A 97 15.17 -8.71 -2.25
C ALA A 97 14.97 -8.13 -0.83
N GLU A 98 14.87 -6.81 -0.70
CA GLU A 98 14.53 -6.15 0.56
C GLU A 98 13.14 -6.59 1.06
N ALA A 99 12.13 -6.59 0.18
CA ALA A 99 10.78 -7.02 0.52
C ALA A 99 10.76 -8.49 0.99
N SER A 100 11.49 -9.37 0.32
CA SER A 100 11.64 -10.77 0.70
C SER A 100 12.30 -10.92 2.07
N SER A 101 13.33 -10.11 2.37
CA SER A 101 14.01 -10.12 3.66
C SER A 101 13.07 -9.68 4.81
N MET A 102 12.16 -8.72 4.56
CA MET A 102 11.13 -8.32 5.53
C MET A 102 10.18 -9.48 5.82
N GLN A 103 9.72 -10.19 4.79
CA GLN A 103 8.82 -11.33 4.95
C GLN A 103 9.51 -12.48 5.68
N THR A 104 10.75 -12.81 5.33
CA THR A 104 11.55 -13.82 6.04
C THR A 104 11.69 -13.48 7.52
N ALA A 105 11.99 -12.24 7.87
CA ALA A 105 12.07 -11.82 9.27
C ALA A 105 10.72 -11.96 10.01
N ALA A 106 9.60 -11.72 9.34
CA ALA A 106 8.27 -11.93 9.93
C ALA A 106 8.00 -13.42 10.21
N GLU A 107 8.39 -14.31 9.30
CA GLU A 107 8.27 -15.77 9.44
C GLU A 107 9.16 -16.30 10.56
N GLU A 108 10.44 -15.90 10.58
CA GLU A 108 11.42 -16.30 11.62
C GLU A 108 10.99 -15.89 13.01
N THR A 109 10.36 -14.72 13.16
CA THR A 109 9.94 -14.20 14.46
C THR A 109 8.52 -14.58 14.85
N GLY A 110 7.72 -15.15 13.95
CA GLY A 110 6.30 -15.44 14.14
C GLY A 110 5.46 -14.17 14.34
N ARG A 111 5.94 -13.01 13.89
CA ARG A 111 5.23 -11.74 14.04
C ARG A 111 4.44 -11.39 12.79
N ARG A 112 3.33 -10.67 12.96
CA ARG A 112 2.51 -10.21 11.85
C ARG A 112 3.23 -9.08 11.12
N LEU A 113 3.35 -9.20 9.80
CA LEU A 113 3.76 -8.13 8.91
C LEU A 113 2.61 -7.80 7.96
N GLY A 114 2.09 -6.57 8.07
CA GLY A 114 1.14 -5.98 7.13
C GLY A 114 1.79 -4.89 6.31
N ILE A 115 1.33 -4.72 5.06
CA ILE A 115 1.69 -3.57 4.23
C ILE A 115 0.43 -2.74 3.98
N ALA A 116 0.52 -1.42 4.12
CA ALA A 116 -0.63 -0.52 4.13
C ALA A 116 -1.24 -0.30 2.72
N TYR A 117 -1.54 -1.40 2.01
CA TYR A 117 -2.33 -1.37 0.78
C TYR A 117 -3.82 -1.22 1.13
N TYR A 118 -4.17 -0.08 1.74
CA TYR A 118 -5.47 0.22 2.30
C TYR A 118 -6.65 0.12 1.32
N ARG A 119 -6.40 0.16 0.00
CA ARG A 119 -7.47 0.00 -1.01
C ARG A 119 -8.10 -1.39 -1.02
N ARG A 120 -7.43 -2.42 -0.48
CA ARG A 120 -8.04 -3.74 -0.25
C ARG A 120 -9.22 -3.69 0.72
N THR A 121 -9.27 -2.67 1.58
CA THR A 121 -10.35 -2.46 2.55
C THR A 121 -11.49 -1.57 2.02
N TYR A 122 -11.48 -1.18 0.77
CA TYR A 122 -12.59 -0.45 0.17
C TYR A 122 -13.81 -1.37 0.02
N PRO A 123 -15.01 -1.00 0.54
CA PRO A 123 -16.20 -1.84 0.46
C PRO A 123 -16.52 -2.28 -0.98
N LYS A 124 -16.36 -1.38 -1.95
CA LYS A 124 -16.59 -1.73 -3.36
C LYS A 124 -15.56 -2.71 -3.94
N VAL A 125 -14.32 -2.72 -3.44
CA VAL A 125 -13.28 -3.68 -3.87
C VAL A 125 -13.59 -5.06 -3.32
N ASP A 126 -13.97 -5.16 -2.05
CA ASP A 126 -14.41 -6.42 -1.45
C ASP A 126 -15.66 -6.97 -2.15
N ARG A 127 -16.65 -6.11 -2.39
CA ARG A 127 -17.87 -6.46 -3.11
C ARG A 127 -17.60 -6.91 -4.56
N ALA A 128 -16.70 -6.21 -5.27
CA ALA A 128 -16.29 -6.58 -6.60
C ALA A 128 -15.65 -7.97 -6.64
N ARG A 129 -14.77 -8.29 -5.67
CA ARG A 129 -14.16 -9.61 -5.53
C ARG A 129 -15.22 -10.70 -5.33
N GLN A 130 -16.15 -10.50 -4.39
CA GLN A 130 -17.27 -11.44 -4.15
C GLN A 130 -18.10 -11.68 -5.40
N LEU A 131 -18.43 -10.63 -6.16
CA LEU A 131 -19.19 -10.72 -7.39
C LEU A 131 -18.43 -11.45 -8.50
N ILE A 132 -17.11 -11.24 -8.62
CA ILE A 132 -16.25 -11.96 -9.56
C ILE A 132 -16.20 -13.44 -9.20
N GLU A 133 -16.00 -13.77 -7.92
CA GLU A 133 -16.01 -15.16 -7.40
C GLU A 133 -17.36 -15.84 -7.62
N ALA A 134 -18.47 -15.08 -7.51
CA ALA A 134 -19.82 -15.56 -7.81
C ALA A 134 -20.16 -15.64 -9.32
N GLY A 135 -19.22 -15.27 -10.20
CA GLY A 135 -19.38 -15.37 -11.65
C GLY A 135 -20.17 -14.25 -12.31
N ALA A 136 -20.35 -13.10 -11.67
CA ALA A 136 -21.13 -11.97 -12.20
C ALA A 136 -20.66 -11.48 -13.58
N VAL A 137 -19.34 -11.54 -13.86
CA VAL A 137 -18.75 -11.21 -15.16
C VAL A 137 -18.47 -12.46 -16.01
N GLY A 138 -18.90 -13.66 -15.58
CA GLY A 138 -18.43 -14.92 -16.13
C GLY A 138 -16.96 -15.17 -15.77
N ARG A 139 -16.21 -15.85 -16.65
CA ARG A 139 -14.76 -16.02 -16.46
C ARG A 139 -14.04 -14.71 -16.76
N PRO A 140 -13.30 -14.11 -15.79
CA PRO A 140 -12.49 -12.94 -16.06
C PRO A 140 -11.41 -13.24 -17.11
N VAL A 141 -11.19 -12.30 -18.05
CA VAL A 141 -10.22 -12.44 -19.14
C VAL A 141 -9.24 -11.28 -19.22
N TYR A 142 -9.69 -10.07 -18.84
CA TYR A 142 -8.87 -8.87 -18.89
C TYR A 142 -9.25 -7.89 -17.78
N ALA A 143 -8.27 -7.19 -17.26
CA ALA A 143 -8.49 -6.08 -16.32
C ALA A 143 -7.59 -4.89 -16.68
N GLU A 144 -8.07 -3.69 -16.38
CA GLU A 144 -7.28 -2.48 -16.60
C GLU A 144 -7.44 -1.50 -15.44
N ALA A 145 -6.36 -0.79 -15.14
CA ALA A 145 -6.37 0.34 -14.21
C ALA A 145 -5.57 1.49 -14.81
N THR A 146 -6.17 2.67 -14.81
CA THR A 146 -5.54 3.91 -15.28
C THR A 146 -5.53 4.92 -14.16
N ALA A 147 -4.36 5.53 -13.88
CA ALA A 147 -4.25 6.60 -12.91
C ALA A 147 -3.32 7.68 -13.44
N HIS A 148 -3.92 8.75 -13.92
CA HIS A 148 -3.22 9.90 -14.49
C HIS A 148 -3.48 11.14 -13.66
N ASP A 149 -2.43 11.90 -13.41
CA ASP A 149 -2.51 13.19 -12.71
C ASP A 149 -1.32 14.07 -13.11
N TRP A 150 -1.39 15.33 -12.74
CA TRP A 150 -0.26 16.25 -12.85
C TRP A 150 0.45 16.34 -11.52
N PHE A 151 1.61 15.69 -11.41
CA PHE A 151 2.43 15.76 -10.22
C PHE A 151 3.25 17.06 -10.20
N ALA A 152 2.92 17.95 -9.27
CA ALA A 152 3.76 19.09 -8.95
C ALA A 152 4.66 18.71 -7.77
N ALA A 153 5.96 18.59 -8.00
CA ALA A 153 6.91 18.50 -6.89
C ALA A 153 6.88 19.83 -6.15
N VAL A 154 6.32 19.83 -4.94
CA VAL A 154 6.34 21.00 -4.07
C VAL A 154 7.67 20.98 -3.32
N ASP A 155 8.45 22.03 -3.44
CA ASP A 155 9.74 22.19 -2.78
C ASP A 155 9.64 21.83 -1.27
N GLY A 156 10.49 20.90 -0.84
CA GLY A 156 10.72 20.54 0.54
C GLY A 156 9.90 19.37 1.09
N PHE A 157 8.59 19.27 0.86
CA PHE A 157 7.75 18.31 1.60
C PHE A 157 7.69 16.91 0.99
N ARG A 158 7.71 16.78 -0.34
CA ARG A 158 7.69 15.51 -1.07
C ARG A 158 8.89 15.33 -2.00
N GLY A 159 9.93 16.15 -1.90
CA GLY A 159 11.10 16.08 -2.78
C GLY A 159 11.83 14.73 -2.78
N TRP A 160 11.72 13.97 -1.68
CA TRP A 160 12.32 12.64 -1.59
C TRP A 160 11.68 11.61 -2.55
N ILE A 161 10.44 11.82 -3.00
CA ILE A 161 9.72 10.88 -3.88
C ILE A 161 10.24 10.91 -5.32
N THR A 162 10.99 11.95 -5.70
CA THR A 162 11.64 12.07 -7.01
C THR A 162 13.11 11.63 -7.01
N ASP A 163 13.60 11.15 -5.86
CA ASP A 163 14.95 10.58 -5.69
C ASP A 163 14.88 9.05 -5.70
N PRO A 164 15.41 8.38 -6.74
CA PRO A 164 15.33 6.92 -6.87
C PRO A 164 16.02 6.16 -5.73
N LYS A 165 17.04 6.77 -5.09
CA LYS A 165 17.70 6.15 -3.92
C LYS A 165 16.83 6.13 -2.67
N ARG A 166 15.82 6.99 -2.62
CA ARG A 166 14.94 7.14 -1.45
C ARG A 166 13.54 6.59 -1.68
N ALA A 167 13.03 6.67 -2.89
CA ALA A 167 11.69 6.26 -3.27
C ALA A 167 11.65 4.97 -4.10
N GLY A 168 12.76 4.57 -4.71
CA GLY A 168 12.86 3.45 -5.65
C GLY A 168 12.47 3.84 -7.06
N ALA A 169 11.25 4.32 -7.26
CA ALA A 169 10.71 4.72 -8.55
C ALA A 169 9.71 5.88 -8.38
N GLY A 170 9.22 6.43 -9.49
CA GLY A 170 8.20 7.47 -9.54
C GLY A 170 6.77 6.92 -9.43
N PRO A 171 5.88 7.20 -10.43
CA PRO A 171 4.49 6.75 -10.41
C PRO A 171 4.32 5.23 -10.38
N LEU A 172 5.30 4.46 -10.84
CA LEU A 172 5.27 3.00 -10.72
C LEU A 172 5.17 2.56 -9.25
N TYR A 173 5.96 3.18 -8.36
CA TYR A 173 5.94 2.86 -6.92
C TYR A 173 4.86 3.62 -6.16
N ASP A 174 4.67 4.90 -6.46
CA ASP A 174 3.70 5.72 -5.71
C ASP A 174 2.25 5.35 -6.05
N ILE A 175 1.92 5.20 -7.34
CA ILE A 175 0.55 5.05 -7.82
C ILE A 175 0.26 3.63 -8.31
N ALA A 176 1.10 3.09 -9.22
CA ALA A 176 0.83 1.79 -9.81
C ALA A 176 0.88 0.67 -8.80
N SER A 177 1.75 0.74 -7.77
CA SER A 177 1.82 -0.28 -6.73
C SER A 177 0.45 -0.57 -6.09
N HIS A 178 -0.38 0.43 -5.85
CA HIS A 178 -1.74 0.25 -5.35
C HIS A 178 -2.68 -0.46 -6.34
N ARG A 179 -2.53 -0.23 -7.65
CA ARG A 179 -3.37 -0.83 -8.68
C ARG A 179 -2.93 -2.26 -8.97
N ILE A 180 -1.62 -2.48 -9.04
CA ILE A 180 -1.01 -3.81 -9.13
C ILE A 180 -1.42 -4.67 -7.93
N ASP A 181 -1.35 -4.09 -6.74
CA ASP A 181 -1.76 -4.78 -5.50
C ASP A 181 -3.24 -5.20 -5.54
N LEU A 182 -4.14 -4.33 -6.00
CA LEU A 182 -5.55 -4.69 -6.17
C LEU A 182 -5.75 -5.78 -7.23
N MET A 183 -5.03 -5.71 -8.36
CA MET A 183 -5.08 -6.77 -9.36
C MET A 183 -4.62 -8.11 -8.77
N ASN A 184 -3.51 -8.11 -8.02
CA ASN A 184 -3.02 -9.30 -7.32
C ASN A 184 -4.02 -9.81 -6.26
N TYR A 185 -4.69 -8.90 -5.55
CA TYR A 185 -5.71 -9.23 -4.55
C TYR A 185 -6.95 -9.91 -5.16
N VAL A 186 -7.34 -9.49 -6.37
CA VAL A 186 -8.51 -10.02 -7.08
C VAL A 186 -8.18 -11.30 -7.88
N PHE A 187 -7.02 -11.34 -8.56
CA PHE A 187 -6.70 -12.41 -9.52
C PHE A 187 -5.65 -13.40 -9.01
N GLY A 188 -5.07 -13.15 -7.84
CA GLY A 188 -4.10 -14.03 -7.22
C GLY A 188 -2.67 -13.78 -7.69
N LYS A 189 -1.87 -14.85 -7.75
CA LYS A 189 -0.44 -14.78 -8.03
C LYS A 189 -0.16 -14.40 -9.49
N PRO A 190 0.69 -13.38 -9.75
CA PRO A 190 1.15 -13.08 -11.09
C PRO A 190 2.14 -14.13 -11.60
N ALA A 191 1.94 -14.62 -12.84
CA ALA A 191 2.82 -15.56 -13.52
C ALA A 191 3.91 -14.85 -14.33
N ARG A 192 3.55 -13.74 -14.98
CA ARG A 192 4.47 -12.94 -15.80
C ARG A 192 4.14 -11.45 -15.65
N ALA A 193 5.17 -10.63 -15.69
CA ALA A 193 5.02 -9.18 -15.74
C ALA A 193 6.06 -8.57 -16.70
N THR A 194 5.66 -7.51 -17.39
CA THR A 194 6.54 -6.70 -18.24
C THR A 194 5.99 -5.29 -18.30
N GLY A 195 6.76 -4.33 -18.77
CA GLY A 195 6.28 -2.98 -18.92
C GLY A 195 7.32 -2.04 -19.48
N GLN A 196 6.95 -0.77 -19.53
CA GLN A 196 7.82 0.31 -19.95
C GLN A 196 7.69 1.46 -18.95
N VAL A 197 8.81 2.07 -18.61
CA VAL A 197 8.92 3.29 -17.82
C VAL A 197 9.71 4.33 -18.61
N SER A 198 9.38 5.59 -18.48
CA SER A 198 10.14 6.67 -19.09
C SER A 198 9.93 7.99 -18.36
N THR A 199 10.86 8.93 -18.54
CA THR A 199 10.75 10.31 -18.09
C THR A 199 10.59 11.19 -19.32
N LEU A 200 9.37 11.70 -19.56
CA LEU A 200 9.01 12.39 -20.80
C LEU A 200 8.83 13.90 -20.61
N VAL A 201 8.40 14.34 -19.45
CA VAL A 201 7.96 15.72 -19.23
C VAL A 201 8.65 16.37 -18.03
N HIS A 202 8.69 15.67 -16.88
CA HIS A 202 9.27 16.22 -15.67
C HIS A 202 10.79 16.01 -15.61
N PRO A 203 11.58 16.99 -15.11
CA PRO A 203 13.03 16.85 -14.97
C PRO A 203 13.39 16.03 -13.70
N PHE A 204 12.71 14.89 -13.47
CA PHE A 204 12.95 14.06 -12.31
C PHE A 204 14.00 12.96 -12.60
N ALA A 205 14.66 12.48 -11.55
CA ALA A 205 15.57 11.35 -11.64
C ALA A 205 14.84 9.99 -11.67
N VAL A 206 13.56 9.98 -11.32
CA VAL A 206 12.64 8.85 -11.45
C VAL A 206 11.81 9.01 -12.73
N GLU A 207 11.19 7.94 -13.19
CA GLU A 207 10.23 7.99 -14.31
C GLU A 207 9.00 8.85 -13.96
N ASP A 208 8.32 9.42 -14.97
CA ASP A 208 7.08 10.16 -14.82
C ASP A 208 5.86 9.45 -15.45
N ASN A 209 6.10 8.29 -16.04
CA ASN A 209 5.06 7.36 -16.50
C ASN A 209 5.52 5.91 -16.46
N ALA A 210 4.55 5.00 -16.31
CA ALA A 210 4.75 3.58 -16.40
C ALA A 210 3.52 2.88 -16.98
N THR A 211 3.74 1.93 -17.89
CA THR A 211 2.72 0.99 -18.38
C THR A 211 3.17 -0.42 -18.04
N VAL A 212 2.34 -1.15 -17.32
CA VAL A 212 2.64 -2.49 -16.80
C VAL A 212 1.64 -3.48 -17.35
N LEU A 213 2.13 -4.60 -17.89
CA LEU A 213 1.33 -5.74 -18.33
C LEU A 213 1.60 -6.91 -17.41
N ILE A 214 0.53 -7.55 -16.94
CA ILE A 214 0.58 -8.69 -16.02
C ILE A 214 -0.22 -9.85 -16.61
N GLU A 215 0.30 -11.06 -16.51
CA GLU A 215 -0.41 -12.31 -16.76
C GLU A 215 -0.48 -13.10 -15.46
N TYR A 216 -1.66 -13.55 -15.09
CA TYR A 216 -1.91 -14.32 -13.88
C TYR A 216 -1.96 -15.83 -14.16
N ASP A 217 -1.68 -16.66 -13.13
CA ASP A 217 -1.82 -18.13 -13.24
C ASP A 217 -3.23 -18.56 -13.68
N SER A 218 -4.26 -17.76 -13.40
CA SER A 218 -5.64 -17.94 -13.87
C SER A 218 -5.85 -17.71 -15.37
N GLY A 219 -4.83 -17.20 -16.08
CA GLY A 219 -4.90 -16.78 -17.48
C GLY A 219 -5.47 -15.37 -17.70
N VAL A 220 -5.87 -14.67 -16.66
CA VAL A 220 -6.28 -13.26 -16.73
C VAL A 220 -5.08 -12.40 -17.12
N ARG A 221 -5.28 -11.43 -18.00
CA ARG A 221 -4.30 -10.40 -18.33
C ARG A 221 -4.73 -9.06 -17.76
N ALA A 222 -3.77 -8.29 -17.25
CA ALA A 222 -4.05 -6.96 -16.75
C ALA A 222 -3.08 -5.92 -17.32
N CYS A 223 -3.60 -4.68 -17.46
CA CYS A 223 -2.82 -3.51 -17.82
C CYS A 223 -2.97 -2.45 -16.73
N VAL A 224 -1.85 -1.89 -16.28
CA VAL A 224 -1.83 -0.74 -15.37
C VAL A 224 -1.06 0.38 -16.05
N ASP A 225 -1.72 1.52 -16.30
CA ASP A 225 -1.12 2.70 -16.91
C ASP A 225 -1.18 3.89 -15.93
N VAL A 226 -0.01 4.42 -15.58
CA VAL A 226 0.11 5.53 -14.62
C VAL A 226 0.96 6.66 -15.16
N ARG A 227 0.55 7.91 -14.88
CA ARG A 227 1.23 9.10 -15.38
C ARG A 227 1.19 10.24 -14.38
N TRP A 228 2.34 10.85 -14.15
CA TRP A 228 2.49 12.08 -13.38
C TRP A 228 2.46 13.35 -14.24
N HIS A 229 2.42 13.21 -15.55
CA HIS A 229 2.49 14.33 -16.49
C HIS A 229 1.17 14.60 -17.23
N SER A 230 0.05 14.06 -16.80
CA SER A 230 -1.24 14.27 -17.44
C SER A 230 -2.01 15.41 -16.77
N ARG A 231 -2.42 16.41 -17.59
CA ARG A 231 -3.33 17.46 -17.13
C ARG A 231 -4.81 17.05 -17.19
N VAL A 232 -5.09 15.86 -17.70
CA VAL A 232 -6.43 15.25 -17.69
C VAL A 232 -6.39 14.13 -16.68
N PRO A 233 -6.92 14.32 -15.45
CA PRO A 233 -6.91 13.29 -14.42
C PRO A 233 -7.76 12.09 -14.82
N ARG A 234 -7.28 10.89 -14.49
CA ARG A 234 -8.01 9.62 -14.64
C ARG A 234 -7.80 8.77 -13.39
N ASP A 235 -8.85 8.06 -13.00
CA ASP A 235 -8.82 7.10 -11.89
C ASP A 235 -9.78 5.94 -12.23
N GLU A 236 -9.36 5.08 -13.12
CA GLU A 236 -10.19 4.03 -13.71
C GLU A 236 -9.73 2.66 -13.23
N PHE A 237 -10.71 1.75 -13.05
CA PHE A 237 -10.46 0.35 -12.74
C PHE A 237 -11.62 -0.49 -13.30
N ARG A 238 -11.34 -1.40 -14.23
CA ARG A 238 -12.33 -2.24 -14.89
C ARG A 238 -11.88 -3.70 -14.97
N VAL A 239 -12.85 -4.61 -14.92
CA VAL A 239 -12.64 -6.05 -15.10
C VAL A 239 -13.60 -6.54 -16.19
N ARG A 240 -13.07 -7.17 -17.23
CA ARG A 240 -13.84 -7.78 -18.31
C ARG A 240 -13.82 -9.28 -18.21
N GLY A 241 -14.97 -9.88 -18.33
CA GLY A 241 -15.15 -11.32 -18.37
C GLY A 241 -15.99 -11.75 -19.57
N THR A 242 -16.26 -13.05 -19.66
CA THR A 242 -17.02 -13.63 -20.78
C THR A 242 -18.49 -13.21 -20.83
N ASN A 243 -19.05 -12.69 -19.73
CA ASN A 243 -20.45 -12.30 -19.61
C ASN A 243 -20.66 -10.80 -19.36
N GLY A 244 -19.61 -9.97 -19.50
CA GLY A 244 -19.71 -8.54 -19.37
C GLY A 244 -18.55 -7.89 -18.63
N GLU A 245 -18.75 -6.64 -18.25
CA GLU A 245 -17.73 -5.79 -17.61
C GLU A 245 -18.19 -5.36 -16.21
N MET A 246 -17.23 -5.26 -15.30
CA MET A 246 -17.38 -4.63 -14.00
C MET A 246 -16.54 -3.36 -13.99
N ASP A 247 -17.16 -2.22 -13.61
CA ASP A 247 -16.50 -0.90 -13.56
C ASP A 247 -16.52 -0.33 -12.14
N LEU A 248 -15.33 -0.04 -11.61
CA LEU A 248 -15.10 0.59 -10.32
C LEU A 248 -14.67 2.06 -10.46
N THR A 249 -14.90 2.66 -11.61
CA THR A 249 -14.48 4.03 -11.95
C THR A 249 -15.40 5.10 -11.32
N PRO A 250 -14.87 6.18 -10.69
CA PRO A 250 -13.47 6.32 -10.30
C PRO A 250 -13.11 5.36 -9.15
N LEU A 251 -11.89 4.83 -9.11
CA LEU A 251 -11.50 3.85 -8.08
C LEU A 251 -11.66 4.41 -6.66
N ASN A 252 -11.40 5.69 -6.47
CA ASN A 252 -11.58 6.34 -5.17
C ASN A 252 -13.03 6.82 -4.91
N GLY A 253 -13.95 6.65 -5.86
CA GLY A 253 -15.38 6.96 -5.67
C GLY A 253 -16.19 5.77 -5.13
N PRO A 254 -17.50 5.93 -4.86
CA PRO A 254 -18.31 4.87 -4.27
C PRO A 254 -18.87 3.86 -5.29
N ALA A 255 -19.00 4.24 -6.57
CA ALA A 255 -19.75 3.48 -7.55
C ALA A 255 -19.07 2.16 -7.93
N LEU A 256 -19.85 1.09 -7.97
CA LEU A 256 -19.55 -0.20 -8.53
C LEU A 256 -20.66 -0.55 -9.53
N VAL A 257 -20.32 -0.73 -10.81
CA VAL A 257 -21.25 -1.14 -11.88
C VAL A 257 -20.85 -2.52 -12.37
N TYR A 258 -21.82 -3.42 -12.57
CA TYR A 258 -21.57 -4.79 -12.99
C TYR A 258 -22.76 -5.35 -13.77
N PRO A 259 -22.61 -6.46 -14.50
CA PRO A 259 -23.75 -7.12 -15.14
C PRO A 259 -24.80 -7.51 -14.10
N GLY A 260 -25.93 -6.85 -14.13
CA GLY A 260 -27.04 -7.07 -13.19
C GLY A 260 -27.26 -5.93 -12.20
N GLY A 261 -26.41 -4.91 -12.13
CA GLY A 261 -26.70 -3.78 -11.25
C GLY A 261 -25.61 -2.74 -11.06
N ARG A 262 -25.94 -1.82 -10.15
CA ARG A 262 -25.05 -0.79 -9.65
C ARG A 262 -25.23 -0.69 -8.14
N GLU A 263 -24.13 -0.58 -7.44
CA GLU A 263 -24.09 -0.32 -5.99
C GLU A 263 -23.26 0.93 -5.71
N ASP A 264 -23.64 1.73 -4.72
CA ASP A 264 -22.82 2.83 -4.21
C ASP A 264 -22.30 2.44 -2.82
N LEU A 265 -21.00 2.20 -2.74
CA LEU A 265 -20.29 1.65 -1.60
C LEU A 265 -19.18 2.62 -1.15
N PRO A 266 -19.52 3.65 -0.38
CA PRO A 266 -18.56 4.69 0.01
C PRO A 266 -17.45 4.13 0.91
N THR A 267 -16.25 4.67 0.74
CA THR A 267 -15.11 4.37 1.60
C THR A 267 -15.27 5.02 2.98
N HIS A 268 -14.55 4.53 3.98
CA HIS A 268 -14.43 5.23 5.26
C HIS A 268 -13.75 6.60 5.04
N LYS A 269 -14.19 7.64 5.77
CA LYS A 269 -13.65 9.02 5.65
C LYS A 269 -12.14 9.11 5.91
N ASN A 270 -11.62 8.31 6.80
CA ASN A 270 -10.19 8.07 6.92
C ASN A 270 -9.86 6.74 6.23
N LEU A 271 -9.27 6.79 5.04
CA LEU A 271 -8.98 5.61 4.21
C LEU A 271 -8.04 4.60 4.88
N HIS A 272 -7.23 5.03 5.87
CA HIS A 272 -6.31 4.15 6.60
C HIS A 272 -6.97 3.47 7.80
N TYR A 273 -8.10 4.01 8.30
CA TYR A 273 -8.76 3.45 9.47
C TYR A 273 -9.12 1.96 9.30
N PRO A 274 -9.78 1.51 8.22
CA PRO A 274 -10.09 0.09 8.06
C PRO A 274 -8.85 -0.80 7.98
N CYS A 275 -7.76 -0.30 7.40
CA CYS A 275 -6.49 -1.02 7.32
C CYS A 275 -5.85 -1.19 8.73
N VAL A 276 -5.83 -0.11 9.52
CA VAL A 276 -5.34 -0.17 10.91
C VAL A 276 -6.23 -1.09 11.75
N SER A 277 -7.56 -0.97 11.65
CA SER A 277 -8.52 -1.81 12.39
C SER A 277 -8.39 -3.29 12.04
N ASN A 278 -8.22 -3.63 10.75
CA ASN A 278 -7.97 -5.01 10.32
C ASN A 278 -6.64 -5.56 10.89
N PHE A 279 -5.58 -4.73 10.92
CA PHE A 279 -4.33 -5.14 11.53
C PHE A 279 -4.48 -5.39 13.04
N VAL A 280 -5.23 -4.54 13.74
CA VAL A 280 -5.54 -4.73 15.18
C VAL A 280 -6.29 -6.02 15.41
N SER A 281 -7.33 -6.31 14.62
CA SER A 281 -8.07 -7.59 14.70
C SER A 281 -7.18 -8.78 14.40
N ALA A 282 -6.28 -8.65 13.40
CA ALA A 282 -5.34 -9.73 13.07
C ALA A 282 -4.37 -10.04 14.21
N VAL A 283 -3.94 -9.03 14.98
CA VAL A 283 -3.01 -9.22 16.11
C VAL A 283 -3.73 -9.70 17.36
N LEU A 284 -4.86 -9.07 17.72
CA LEU A 284 -5.52 -9.33 18.99
C LEU A 284 -6.49 -10.52 18.97
N GLU A 285 -7.12 -10.77 17.81
CA GLU A 285 -8.23 -11.72 17.65
C GLU A 285 -7.87 -12.86 16.68
N ASN A 286 -6.67 -12.84 16.11
CA ASN A 286 -6.19 -13.79 15.10
C ASN A 286 -7.06 -13.83 13.82
N GLU A 287 -7.74 -12.72 13.51
CA GLU A 287 -8.50 -12.58 12.28
C GLU A 287 -7.57 -12.53 11.04
N PRO A 288 -8.08 -12.81 9.85
CA PRO A 288 -7.29 -12.72 8.62
C PRO A 288 -6.76 -11.30 8.36
N LEU A 289 -5.45 -11.18 8.16
CA LEU A 289 -4.83 -9.94 7.73
C LEU A 289 -5.00 -9.79 6.20
N LEU A 290 -5.75 -8.78 5.76
CA LEU A 290 -6.09 -8.59 4.33
C LEU A 290 -4.88 -8.25 3.46
N SER A 291 -3.90 -7.54 4.01
CA SER A 291 -2.69 -7.12 3.28
C SER A 291 -1.45 -7.60 4.02
N THR A 292 -1.12 -8.89 3.85
CA THR A 292 0.06 -9.52 4.47
C THR A 292 1.34 -9.15 3.72
N GLY A 293 2.49 -9.22 4.41
CA GLY A 293 3.81 -9.13 3.77
C GLY A 293 3.94 -10.14 2.61
N ALA A 294 3.55 -11.40 2.83
CA ALA A 294 3.59 -12.44 1.78
C ALA A 294 2.81 -12.06 0.51
N SER A 295 1.59 -11.52 0.65
CA SER A 295 0.81 -11.10 -0.52
C SER A 295 1.35 -9.82 -1.18
N ALA A 296 2.01 -8.95 -0.43
CA ALA A 296 2.64 -7.74 -0.93
C ALA A 296 3.92 -8.03 -1.75
N LEU A 297 4.59 -9.17 -1.51
CA LEU A 297 5.71 -9.63 -2.32
C LEU A 297 5.37 -9.72 -3.81
N TRP A 298 4.14 -10.10 -4.15
CA TRP A 298 3.74 -10.17 -5.56
C TRP A 298 3.77 -8.79 -6.23
N THR A 299 3.39 -7.75 -5.50
CA THR A 299 3.46 -6.37 -5.99
C THR A 299 4.91 -5.92 -6.16
N ALA A 300 5.78 -6.20 -5.19
CA ALA A 300 7.20 -5.91 -5.28
C ALA A 300 7.85 -6.65 -6.45
N TRP A 301 7.50 -7.93 -6.66
CA TRP A 301 7.99 -8.70 -7.78
C TRP A 301 7.55 -8.11 -9.13
N VAL A 302 6.27 -7.74 -9.30
CA VAL A 302 5.77 -7.15 -10.55
C VAL A 302 6.48 -5.84 -10.86
N THR A 303 6.62 -4.94 -9.87
CA THR A 303 7.29 -3.65 -10.09
C THR A 303 8.76 -3.82 -10.47
N GLU A 304 9.45 -4.79 -9.88
CA GLU A 304 10.85 -5.11 -10.22
C GLU A 304 11.01 -5.63 -11.66
N GLN A 305 10.08 -6.47 -12.16
CA GLN A 305 10.11 -6.95 -13.55
C GLN A 305 10.02 -5.81 -14.58
N VAL A 306 9.45 -4.68 -14.18
CA VAL A 306 9.28 -3.50 -15.04
C VAL A 306 10.49 -2.57 -15.01
N ILE A 307 11.12 -2.39 -13.85
CA ILE A 307 12.25 -1.45 -13.68
C ILE A 307 13.59 -2.03 -14.21
N ARG A 308 13.80 -3.32 -14.03
CA ARG A 308 15.09 -3.97 -14.36
C ARG A 308 15.35 -4.24 -15.85
N ARG A 309 14.61 -3.59 -16.75
CA ARG A 309 14.81 -3.80 -18.20
C ARG A 309 15.44 -2.61 -18.88
#